data_334c606e271134b44be45e7f53438f93
#
_entry.id   334c606e271134b44be45e7f53438f93
#
_cell.length_a   1.000
_cell.length_b   1.000
_cell.length_c   1.000
_cell.angle_alpha   90.00
_cell.angle_beta   90.00
_cell.angle_gamma   90.00
#
_symmetry.space_group_name_H-M   'P 1'
#
loop_
_entity.id
_entity.type
_entity.pdbx_description
1 polymer ?
#
loop_
_entity_poly.entity_id
_entity_poly.type
_entity_poly.pdbx_seq_one_letter_code
_entity_poly.pdbx_strand_id
1 'polypeptide(L)'
;MKKITKALIAILLIAILSMANVTAFAIDEGISPRLSHMEDGAFAFAAVDNVGYIDVTYYGYDSFVRADLNVKVQKRFLLVFWNDVYEWNASSTELDGAFVHEFDIEKSGMYRAQFTLLITGNDGTVDTVTSTIECEN
;
A
#
# COMPACT_ATOMS: atom_id res chain seq x y z
N MET A 1 -11.20 -15.02 -17.17
CA MET A 1 -10.95 -13.86 -18.04
C MET A 1 -11.45 -12.55 -17.47
N LYS A 2 -12.68 -12.44 -16.99
CA LYS A 2 -13.21 -11.17 -16.42
C LYS A 2 -12.46 -10.65 -15.17
N LYS A 3 -11.90 -11.52 -14.32
CA LYS A 3 -11.14 -11.14 -13.11
C LYS A 3 -9.75 -10.59 -13.45
N ILE A 4 -9.08 -11.16 -14.43
CA ILE A 4 -7.73 -10.74 -14.86
C ILE A 4 -7.80 -9.38 -15.56
N THR A 5 -8.83 -9.15 -16.36
CA THR A 5 -9.05 -7.87 -17.05
C THR A 5 -9.33 -6.74 -16.07
N LYS A 6 -10.10 -7.00 -15.00
CA LYS A 6 -10.37 -6.00 -13.96
C LYS A 6 -9.11 -5.67 -13.15
N ALA A 7 -8.29 -6.67 -12.79
CA ALA A 7 -7.04 -6.46 -12.10
C ALA A 7 -6.04 -5.66 -12.95
N LEU A 8 -5.93 -5.95 -14.25
CA LEU A 8 -5.10 -5.19 -15.19
C LEU A 8 -5.57 -3.74 -15.35
N ILE A 9 -6.87 -3.50 -15.39
CA ILE A 9 -7.45 -2.15 -15.46
C ILE A 9 -7.19 -1.40 -14.15
N ALA A 10 -7.31 -2.06 -13.00
CA ALA A 10 -7.02 -1.47 -11.70
C ALA A 10 -5.54 -1.06 -11.58
N ILE A 11 -4.63 -1.93 -11.98
CA ILE A 11 -3.18 -1.64 -12.01
C ILE A 11 -2.88 -0.46 -12.94
N LEU A 12 -3.51 -0.42 -14.12
CA LEU A 12 -3.34 0.67 -15.07
C LEU A 12 -3.91 1.99 -14.53
N LEU A 13 -5.07 1.94 -13.85
CA LEU A 13 -5.70 3.11 -13.24
C LEU A 13 -4.86 3.67 -12.08
N ILE A 14 -4.31 2.81 -11.23
CA ILE A 14 -3.39 3.19 -10.15
C ILE A 14 -2.11 3.80 -10.73
N ALA A 15 -1.55 3.23 -11.79
CA ALA A 15 -0.39 3.77 -12.47
C ALA A 15 -0.66 5.17 -13.09
N ILE A 16 -1.84 5.39 -13.66
CA ILE A 16 -2.25 6.68 -14.21
C ILE A 16 -2.50 7.71 -13.08
N LEU A 17 -3.15 7.31 -12.00
CA LEU A 17 -3.42 8.17 -10.85
C LEU A 17 -2.13 8.52 -10.09
N SER A 18 -1.17 7.59 -10.00
CA SER A 18 0.14 7.86 -9.41
C SER A 18 0.98 8.83 -10.24
N MET A 19 0.80 8.86 -11.56
CA MET A 19 1.44 9.86 -12.42
C MET A 19 0.83 11.26 -12.26
N ALA A 20 -0.45 11.37 -11.90
CA ALA A 20 -1.13 12.64 -11.70
C ALA A 20 -0.88 13.29 -10.33
N ASN A 21 -0.47 12.49 -9.32
CA ASN A 21 -0.19 12.95 -7.97
C ASN A 21 1.15 12.38 -7.47
N VAL A 22 2.24 12.88 -8.00
CA VAL A 22 3.63 12.47 -7.68
C VAL A 22 4.00 12.68 -6.20
N THR A 23 3.13 13.25 -5.39
CA THR A 23 3.33 13.45 -3.95
C THR A 23 2.97 12.26 -3.06
N ALA A 24 2.51 11.13 -3.63
CA ALA A 24 2.09 9.96 -2.86
C ALA A 24 3.23 8.95 -2.56
N PHE A 25 4.45 9.20 -3.01
CA PHE A 25 5.62 8.40 -2.66
C PHE A 25 6.34 9.03 -1.48
N ALA A 26 5.79 8.84 -0.30
CA ALA A 26 6.49 9.21 0.91
C ALA A 26 7.21 7.99 1.49
N ILE A 27 8.24 7.52 0.82
CA ILE A 27 9.45 7.18 1.57
C ILE A 27 10.06 8.55 1.83
N ASP A 28 9.89 9.05 3.05
CA ASP A 28 10.48 10.29 3.48
C ASP A 28 12.01 10.11 3.42
N GLU A 29 12.63 10.58 2.34
CA GLU A 29 14.07 10.43 2.07
C GLU A 29 14.95 11.06 3.16
N GLY A 30 14.37 11.88 4.04
CA GLY A 30 15.09 12.58 5.09
C GLY A 30 15.32 11.77 6.37
N ILE A 31 14.56 10.71 6.66
CA ILE A 31 14.58 10.01 7.97
C ILE A 31 14.43 8.49 7.83
N SER A 32 14.57 7.91 6.65
CA SER A 32 14.48 6.46 6.48
C SER A 32 15.61 5.76 7.23
N PRO A 33 15.31 4.89 8.22
CA PRO A 33 16.33 4.00 8.72
C PRO A 33 16.86 3.18 7.55
N ARG A 34 18.15 2.96 7.52
CA ARG A 34 18.78 2.14 6.48
C ARG A 34 18.17 0.75 6.52
N LEU A 35 17.43 0.40 5.48
CA LEU A 35 16.80 -0.90 5.36
C LEU A 35 17.88 -1.95 5.09
N SER A 36 17.78 -3.08 5.80
CA SER A 36 18.78 -4.16 5.72
C SER A 36 18.36 -5.27 4.76
N HIS A 37 17.05 -5.45 4.58
CA HIS A 37 16.48 -6.59 3.83
C HIS A 37 15.64 -6.17 2.65
N MET A 38 15.36 -4.88 2.49
CA MET A 38 14.58 -4.31 1.41
C MET A 38 15.38 -3.21 0.72
N GLU A 39 15.50 -3.29 -0.59
CA GLU A 39 16.19 -2.30 -1.43
C GLU A 39 15.31 -1.09 -1.70
N ASP A 40 14.06 -1.34 -2.13
CA ASP A 40 13.11 -0.31 -2.55
C ASP A 40 11.68 -0.82 -2.42
N GLY A 41 10.71 0.09 -2.46
CA GLY A 41 9.30 -0.22 -2.46
C GLY A 41 8.44 1.00 -2.73
N ALA A 42 7.18 0.74 -3.06
CA ALA A 42 6.20 1.78 -3.35
C ALA A 42 4.83 1.40 -2.80
N PHE A 43 4.09 2.41 -2.33
CA PHE A 43 2.73 2.28 -1.84
C PHE A 43 1.80 3.15 -2.69
N ALA A 44 0.63 2.61 -3.06
CA ALA A 44 -0.41 3.36 -3.73
C ALA A 44 -1.78 3.04 -3.13
N PHE A 45 -2.61 4.06 -3.01
CA PHE A 45 -3.99 3.95 -2.60
C PHE A 45 -4.85 4.91 -3.42
N ALA A 46 -5.95 4.41 -3.96
CA ALA A 46 -6.93 5.20 -4.68
C ALA A 46 -8.35 4.77 -4.32
N ALA A 47 -9.29 5.69 -4.42
CA ALA A 47 -10.71 5.43 -4.30
C ALA A 47 -11.42 6.04 -5.52
N VAL A 48 -12.09 5.21 -6.29
CA VAL A 48 -12.77 5.63 -7.53
C VAL A 48 -14.06 4.83 -7.67
N ASP A 49 -15.17 5.52 -7.92
CA ASP A 49 -16.48 4.90 -8.14
C ASP A 49 -16.89 3.88 -7.07
N ASN A 50 -16.67 4.21 -5.81
CA ASN A 50 -16.94 3.37 -4.64
C ASN A 50 -16.11 2.08 -4.59
N VAL A 51 -14.95 2.07 -5.21
CA VAL A 51 -13.97 0.99 -5.11
C VAL A 51 -12.64 1.54 -4.59
N GLY A 52 -12.11 0.92 -3.56
CA GLY A 52 -10.77 1.18 -3.06
C GLY A 52 -9.76 0.27 -3.74
N TYR A 53 -8.60 0.82 -4.11
CA TYR A 53 -7.49 0.13 -4.75
C TYR A 53 -6.23 0.28 -3.91
N ILE A 54 -5.61 -0.84 -3.60
CA ILE A 54 -4.34 -0.90 -2.88
C ILE A 54 -3.33 -1.56 -3.80
N ASP A 55 -2.15 -0.94 -3.93
CA ASP A 55 -1.00 -1.52 -4.63
C ASP A 55 0.26 -1.24 -3.80
N VAL A 56 0.97 -2.29 -3.46
CA VAL A 56 2.25 -2.22 -2.74
C VAL A 56 3.26 -3.09 -3.46
N THR A 57 4.36 -2.50 -3.87
CA THR A 57 5.49 -3.23 -4.46
C THR A 57 6.70 -3.16 -3.52
N TYR A 58 7.52 -4.20 -3.55
CA TYR A 58 8.78 -4.24 -2.81
C TYR A 58 9.85 -5.03 -3.58
N TYR A 59 11.09 -4.66 -3.34
CA TYR A 59 12.27 -5.33 -3.86
C TYR A 59 13.16 -5.69 -2.69
N GLY A 60 13.40 -7.00 -2.48
CA GLY A 60 14.21 -7.50 -1.39
C GLY A 60 15.68 -7.60 -1.75
N TYR A 61 16.55 -7.49 -0.74
CA TYR A 61 17.94 -7.93 -0.86
C TYR A 61 18.04 -9.45 -0.72
N ASP A 62 19.21 -10.03 -0.99
CA ASP A 62 19.45 -11.47 -0.85
C ASP A 62 19.18 -12.03 0.56
N SER A 63 19.19 -11.18 1.58
CA SER A 63 18.83 -11.53 2.95
C SER A 63 17.34 -11.63 3.21
N PHE A 64 16.49 -11.27 2.26
CA PHE A 64 15.03 -11.32 2.39
C PHE A 64 14.53 -12.75 2.61
N VAL A 65 13.54 -12.90 3.50
CA VAL A 65 12.84 -14.15 3.75
C VAL A 65 11.33 -14.01 3.53
N ARG A 66 10.73 -12.92 4.04
CA ARG A 66 9.28 -12.75 4.04
C ARG A 66 8.89 -11.28 4.11
N ALA A 67 7.80 -10.95 3.41
CA ALA A 67 7.09 -9.68 3.52
C ALA A 67 5.72 -9.90 4.14
N ASP A 68 5.37 -9.10 5.14
CA ASP A 68 4.05 -9.06 5.76
C ASP A 68 3.49 -7.64 5.66
N LEU A 69 2.32 -7.51 5.06
CA LEU A 69 1.64 -6.23 4.85
C LEU A 69 0.38 -6.15 5.70
N ASN A 70 0.21 -5.06 6.43
CA ASN A 70 -1.04 -4.63 7.01
C ASN A 70 -1.46 -3.29 6.38
N VAL A 71 -2.70 -3.21 5.94
CA VAL A 71 -3.31 -1.96 5.46
C VAL A 71 -4.57 -1.68 6.25
N LYS A 72 -4.61 -0.54 6.91
CA LYS A 72 -5.78 -0.04 7.61
C LYS A 72 -6.34 1.15 6.84
N VAL A 73 -7.58 1.04 6.38
CA VAL A 73 -8.28 2.13 5.68
C VAL A 73 -9.23 2.81 6.63
N GLN A 74 -9.16 4.13 6.66
CA GLN A 74 -9.96 4.98 7.51
C GLN A 74 -10.72 6.00 6.68
N LYS A 75 -11.92 6.38 7.14
CA LYS A 75 -12.71 7.47 6.60
C LYS A 75 -12.69 8.65 7.54
N ARG A 76 -12.53 9.87 7.00
CA ARG A 76 -12.57 11.10 7.76
C ARG A 76 -14.00 11.39 8.23
N PHE A 77 -14.12 11.73 9.50
CA PHE A 77 -15.37 12.11 10.15
C PHE A 77 -15.19 13.46 10.86
N LEU A 78 -16.16 14.34 10.70
CA LEU A 78 -16.15 15.69 11.30
C LEU A 78 -14.83 16.47 11.07
N LEU A 79 -14.22 16.37 9.89
CA LEU A 79 -13.02 17.09 9.45
C LEU A 79 -11.70 16.70 10.15
N VAL A 80 -11.73 16.17 11.36
CA VAL A 80 -10.53 15.91 12.18
C VAL A 80 -10.40 14.48 12.68
N PHE A 81 -11.47 13.70 12.68
CA PHE A 81 -11.46 12.32 13.17
C PHE A 81 -11.39 11.31 12.04
N TRP A 82 -10.75 10.19 12.31
CA TRP A 82 -10.63 9.08 11.37
C TRP A 82 -11.21 7.81 11.99
N ASN A 83 -12.15 7.19 11.29
CA ASN A 83 -12.77 5.93 11.70
C ASN A 83 -12.26 4.79 10.83
N ASP A 84 -11.91 3.67 11.44
CA ASP A 84 -11.53 2.45 10.71
C ASP A 84 -12.74 1.93 9.94
N VAL A 85 -12.58 1.71 8.63
CA VAL A 85 -13.64 1.20 7.75
C VAL A 85 -13.26 -0.10 7.07
N TYR A 86 -11.97 -0.39 6.94
CA TYR A 86 -11.48 -1.61 6.30
C TYR A 86 -10.06 -1.94 6.79
N GLU A 87 -9.75 -3.22 6.86
CA GLU A 87 -8.40 -3.71 7.16
C GLU A 87 -8.08 -4.92 6.30
N TRP A 88 -6.86 -4.96 5.79
CA TRP A 88 -6.38 -6.06 4.96
C TRP A 88 -4.96 -6.45 5.34
N ASN A 89 -4.71 -7.77 5.38
CA ASN A 89 -3.41 -8.34 5.65
C ASN A 89 -3.01 -9.28 4.53
N ALA A 90 -1.76 -9.26 4.14
CA ALA A 90 -1.20 -10.14 3.14
C ALA A 90 0.25 -10.49 3.48
N SER A 91 0.73 -11.61 2.96
CA SER A 91 2.10 -12.08 3.16
C SER A 91 2.65 -12.67 1.86
N SER A 92 3.95 -12.56 1.66
CA SER A 92 4.66 -13.11 0.51
C SER A 92 6.07 -13.54 0.91
N THR A 93 6.55 -14.60 0.28
CA THR A 93 7.95 -15.07 0.38
C THR A 93 8.74 -14.81 -0.90
N GLU A 94 8.16 -14.13 -1.86
CA GLU A 94 8.85 -13.75 -3.09
C GLU A 94 9.81 -12.60 -2.85
N LEU A 95 11.01 -12.69 -3.42
CA LEU A 95 12.09 -11.71 -3.24
C LEU A 95 11.66 -10.33 -3.73
N ASP A 96 11.06 -10.27 -4.92
CA ASP A 96 10.46 -9.09 -5.51
C ASP A 96 8.98 -9.37 -5.68
N GLY A 97 8.12 -8.58 -5.06
CA GLY A 97 6.71 -8.86 -5.03
C GLY A 97 5.82 -7.64 -5.11
N ALA A 98 4.53 -7.93 -5.30
CA ALA A 98 3.47 -6.95 -5.28
C ALA A 98 2.26 -7.48 -4.54
N PHE A 99 1.64 -6.60 -3.75
CA PHE A 99 0.34 -6.82 -3.14
C PHE A 99 -0.67 -5.91 -3.82
N VAL A 100 -1.67 -6.49 -4.48
CA VAL A 100 -2.73 -5.76 -5.17
C VAL A 100 -4.08 -6.20 -4.62
N HIS A 101 -4.92 -5.26 -4.22
CA HIS A 101 -6.20 -5.55 -3.63
C HIS A 101 -7.25 -4.50 -3.96
N GLU A 102 -8.47 -4.95 -4.23
CA GLU A 102 -9.66 -4.13 -4.41
C GLU A 102 -10.64 -4.41 -3.27
N PHE A 103 -11.35 -3.38 -2.83
CA PHE A 103 -12.42 -3.51 -1.83
C PHE A 103 -13.50 -2.47 -2.05
N ASP A 104 -14.72 -2.75 -1.59
CA ASP A 104 -15.84 -1.84 -1.74
C ASP A 104 -15.77 -0.68 -0.74
N ILE A 105 -16.05 0.51 -1.22
CA ILE A 105 -16.24 1.73 -0.41
C ILE A 105 -17.70 2.14 -0.51
N GLU A 106 -18.41 2.18 0.62
CA GLU A 106 -19.87 2.41 0.61
C GLU A 106 -20.25 3.88 0.43
N LYS A 107 -19.38 4.83 0.77
CA LYS A 107 -19.72 6.25 0.83
C LYS A 107 -18.63 7.11 0.22
N SER A 108 -19.03 8.23 -0.39
CA SER A 108 -18.12 9.29 -0.77
C SER A 108 -17.49 9.97 0.46
N GLY A 109 -16.35 10.57 0.28
CA GLY A 109 -15.63 11.32 1.30
C GLY A 109 -14.12 11.18 1.21
N MET A 110 -13.44 11.67 2.22
CA MET A 110 -11.98 11.57 2.34
C MET A 110 -11.60 10.27 3.05
N TYR A 111 -10.71 9.52 2.43
CA TYR A 111 -10.17 8.26 2.94
C TYR A 111 -8.66 8.35 3.10
N ARG A 112 -8.10 7.55 3.99
CA ARG A 112 -6.66 7.31 4.06
C ARG A 112 -6.37 5.83 4.26
N ALA A 113 -5.30 5.37 3.64
CA ALA A 113 -4.73 4.06 3.90
C ALA A 113 -3.44 4.22 4.69
N GLN A 114 -3.34 3.51 5.80
CA GLN A 114 -2.13 3.39 6.61
C GLN A 114 -1.51 2.03 6.32
N PHE A 115 -0.31 2.06 5.74
CA PHE A 115 0.45 0.87 5.37
C PHE A 115 1.50 0.58 6.42
N THR A 116 1.64 -0.69 6.78
CA THR A 116 2.77 -1.21 7.54
C THR A 116 3.30 -2.44 6.82
N LEU A 117 4.52 -2.33 6.30
CA LEU A 117 5.22 -3.42 5.61
C LEU A 117 6.38 -3.88 6.49
N LEU A 118 6.37 -5.16 6.86
CA LEU A 118 7.40 -5.80 7.64
C LEU A 118 8.21 -6.75 6.73
N ILE A 119 9.48 -6.51 6.59
CA ILE A 119 10.39 -7.37 5.82
C ILE A 119 11.30 -8.11 6.79
N THR A 120 11.11 -9.41 6.88
CA THR A 120 11.93 -10.30 7.73
C THR A 120 13.13 -10.79 6.94
N GLY A 121 14.31 -10.67 7.53
CA GLY A 121 15.56 -11.18 6.98
C GLY A 121 15.93 -12.56 7.51
N ASN A 122 16.93 -13.18 6.87
CA ASN A 122 17.45 -14.51 7.23
C ASN A 122 18.19 -14.56 8.58
N ASP A 123 18.53 -13.40 9.14
CA ASP A 123 19.09 -13.25 10.50
C ASP A 123 18.00 -13.06 11.58
N GLY A 124 16.73 -13.09 11.20
CA GLY A 124 15.57 -12.89 12.08
C GLY A 124 15.26 -11.43 12.41
N THR A 125 16.03 -10.47 11.92
CA THR A 125 15.70 -9.04 12.07
C THR A 125 14.63 -8.61 11.08
N VAL A 126 13.91 -7.53 11.40
CA VAL A 126 12.77 -7.04 10.63
C VAL A 126 12.96 -5.57 10.29
N ASP A 127 12.86 -5.25 9.00
CA ASP A 127 12.69 -3.87 8.55
C ASP A 127 11.21 -3.50 8.62
N THR A 128 10.89 -2.32 9.13
CA THR A 128 9.54 -1.81 9.19
C THR A 128 9.43 -0.55 8.33
N VAL A 129 8.53 -0.59 7.36
CA VAL A 129 8.24 0.56 6.49
C VAL A 129 6.77 0.93 6.65
N THR A 130 6.50 2.20 6.93
CA THR A 130 5.16 2.73 7.09
C THR A 130 4.90 3.85 6.10
N SER A 131 3.66 3.96 5.65
CA SER A 131 3.20 5.06 4.79
C SER A 131 1.74 5.36 5.06
N THR A 132 1.32 6.60 4.85
CA THR A 132 -0.07 7.01 4.92
C THR A 132 -0.42 7.80 3.66
N ILE A 133 -1.45 7.38 2.95
CA ILE A 133 -1.89 8.01 1.71
C ILE A 133 -3.36 8.39 1.85
N GLU A 134 -3.69 9.64 1.56
CA GLU A 134 -5.04 10.17 1.56
C GLU A 134 -5.57 10.29 0.14
N CYS A 135 -6.85 10.01 -0.05
CA CYS A 135 -7.55 10.24 -1.31
C CYS A 135 -9.04 10.54 -1.07
N GLU A 136 -9.67 11.17 -2.05
CA GLU A 136 -11.11 11.45 -2.07
C GLU A 136 -11.83 10.46 -3.00
N ASN A 137 -12.98 9.94 -2.53
CA ASN A 137 -13.88 9.09 -3.32
C ASN A 137 -15.12 9.87 -3.75
#